data_d188bab4e2af26450717c919f7c7d203
#
_entry.id   d188bab4e2af26450717c919f7c7d203
#
_cell.length_a   1.000
_cell.length_b   1.000
_cell.length_c   1.000
_cell.angle_alpha   90.00
_cell.angle_beta   90.00
_cell.angle_gamma   90.00
#
_symmetry.space_group_name_H-M   'P 1'
#
loop_
_entity.id
_entity.type
_entity.pdbx_description
1 polymer ?
#
loop_
_entity_poly.entity_id
_entity_poly.type
_entity_poly.pdbx_seq_one_letter_code
_entity_poly.pdbx_strand_id
1 'polypeptide(L)'
;MMTLTWNYPNELASPNLFIKSAEKGSTLKNDEGFNLFDSSKGLTEKGFFFIQRMEELGMIIDVSHLSDAGFWDIVQHTKKPFVASHSNARALCGHCRNLTDDMIRAVAGRGGVIGLNFYGCFLNETNDSHSRVARMAAHARHMLKVGGSGCLGLGSDFDGISGELEIQDCSQMQKLVEGLERAHFTGTEIENILWRNVMRVYREML
;
A
#
# COMPACT_ATOMS: atom_id res chain seq x y z
N MET A 1 7.36 -10.87 -7.31
CA MET A 1 6.75 -9.54 -7.13
C MET A 1 7.81 -8.47 -7.31
N MET A 2 7.45 -7.32 -7.90
CA MET A 2 8.36 -6.19 -8.06
C MET A 2 7.62 -4.87 -7.95
N THR A 3 8.15 -3.94 -7.15
CA THR A 3 7.73 -2.54 -7.04
C THR A 3 8.44 -1.72 -8.12
N LEU A 4 7.69 -0.91 -8.90
CA LEU A 4 8.25 -0.19 -10.05
C LEU A 4 9.05 1.05 -9.66
N THR A 5 8.65 1.72 -8.58
CA THR A 5 9.31 2.92 -8.05
C THR A 5 9.49 2.80 -6.55
N TRP A 6 10.45 3.56 -6.01
CA TRP A 6 10.44 3.97 -4.62
C TRP A 6 10.02 5.45 -4.56
N ASN A 7 10.75 6.30 -3.86
CA ASN A 7 10.38 7.72 -3.69
C ASN A 7 10.97 8.65 -4.77
N TYR A 8 11.55 8.11 -5.82
CA TYR A 8 12.15 8.88 -6.91
C TYR A 8 11.65 8.38 -8.27
N PRO A 9 11.47 9.29 -9.25
CA PRO A 9 11.19 8.88 -10.62
C PRO A 9 12.38 8.11 -11.19
N ASN A 10 12.07 7.14 -12.03
CA ASN A 10 13.06 6.34 -12.74
C ASN A 10 12.68 6.17 -14.21
N GLU A 11 13.38 5.32 -14.94
CA GLU A 11 13.11 5.07 -16.35
C GLU A 11 11.77 4.38 -16.63
N LEU A 12 11.09 3.84 -15.62
CA LEU A 12 9.83 3.11 -15.77
C LEU A 12 8.61 3.94 -15.39
N ALA A 13 8.69 4.71 -14.29
CA ALA A 13 7.52 5.36 -13.72
C ALA A 13 7.86 6.54 -12.80
N SER A 14 6.81 7.27 -12.44
CA SER A 14 6.84 8.32 -11.41
C SER A 14 6.28 7.81 -10.09
N PRO A 15 6.88 8.17 -8.94
CA PRO A 15 6.40 7.80 -7.62
C PRO A 15 5.24 8.71 -7.18
N ASN A 16 4.55 8.31 -6.10
CA ASN A 16 3.55 9.14 -5.44
C ASN A 16 4.12 10.16 -4.42
N LEU A 17 5.41 10.09 -4.14
CA LEU A 17 6.15 11.12 -3.42
C LEU A 17 7.15 11.75 -4.37
N PHE A 18 6.94 13.02 -4.73
CA PHE A 18 7.93 13.82 -5.41
C PHE A 18 8.68 14.65 -4.37
N ILE A 19 9.86 14.21 -3.96
CA ILE A 19 10.74 15.02 -3.14
C ILE A 19 11.45 16.01 -4.07
N LYS A 20 10.95 17.25 -4.16
CA LYS A 20 11.64 18.35 -4.85
C LYS A 20 13.04 18.66 -4.30
N SER A 21 13.44 18.03 -3.21
CA SER A 21 14.66 18.31 -2.44
C SER A 21 15.91 17.59 -2.90
N ALA A 22 15.92 16.94 -4.08
CA ALA A 22 17.20 16.58 -4.70
C ALA A 22 18.02 17.82 -5.13
N GLU A 23 17.44 19.02 -5.09
CA GLU A 23 18.17 20.28 -5.19
C GLU A 23 18.77 20.64 -3.84
N LYS A 24 20.05 20.25 -3.66
CA LYS A 24 21.02 20.75 -2.66
C LYS A 24 20.45 21.25 -1.32
N GLY A 25 20.45 20.40 -0.31
CA GLY A 25 20.55 20.82 1.10
C GLY A 25 19.23 21.09 1.82
N SER A 26 18.09 20.77 1.29
CA SER A 26 16.81 20.86 1.97
C SER A 26 16.55 19.60 2.79
N THR A 27 16.68 19.66 4.09
CA THR A 27 16.06 18.72 5.01
C THR A 27 14.55 19.01 5.02
N LEU A 28 13.78 18.33 4.18
CA LEU A 28 12.33 18.34 4.33
C LEU A 28 12.02 17.71 5.69
N LYS A 29 11.47 18.51 6.58
CA LYS A 29 10.81 17.98 7.77
C LYS A 29 9.63 17.16 7.28
N ASN A 30 9.36 16.02 7.91
CA ASN A 30 8.32 15.05 7.54
C ASN A 30 6.91 15.67 7.34
N ASP A 31 6.69 16.89 7.76
CA ASP A 31 5.40 17.60 7.78
C ASP A 31 5.08 18.31 6.45
N GLU A 32 6.04 18.57 5.59
CA GLU A 32 5.85 19.31 4.32
C GLU A 32 5.59 18.38 3.13
N GLY A 33 5.81 17.06 3.27
CA GLY A 33 5.63 16.07 2.20
C GLY A 33 4.18 15.72 1.86
N PHE A 34 3.21 16.08 2.70
CA PHE A 34 1.80 15.74 2.51
C PHE A 34 1.15 16.41 1.28
N ASN A 35 1.70 17.51 0.79
CA ASN A 35 1.08 18.33 -0.27
C ASN A 35 1.89 18.43 -1.57
N LEU A 36 2.97 17.69 -1.76
CA LEU A 36 3.88 17.85 -2.89
C LEU A 36 3.95 16.61 -3.78
N PHE A 37 2.82 16.00 -4.15
CA PHE A 37 2.84 14.92 -5.11
C PHE A 37 2.31 15.38 -6.48
N ASP A 38 3.11 15.14 -7.52
CA ASP A 38 2.64 15.20 -8.90
C ASP A 38 2.00 13.86 -9.25
N SER A 39 0.67 13.80 -9.09
CA SER A 39 -0.10 12.61 -9.45
C SER A 39 -0.35 12.49 -10.95
N SER A 40 0.10 13.45 -11.76
CA SER A 40 -0.20 13.54 -13.20
C SER A 40 0.70 12.68 -14.08
N LYS A 41 1.87 12.27 -13.57
CA LYS A 41 2.84 11.46 -14.32
C LYS A 41 2.76 10.01 -13.89
N GLY A 42 2.45 9.12 -14.83
CA GLY A 42 2.36 7.68 -14.64
C GLY A 42 3.59 6.92 -15.13
N LEU A 43 3.31 5.86 -15.89
CA LEU A 43 4.33 5.05 -16.54
C LEU A 43 4.96 5.77 -17.72
N THR A 44 6.23 5.48 -17.96
CA THR A 44 6.90 5.85 -19.21
C THR A 44 6.59 4.82 -20.31
N GLU A 45 6.94 5.11 -21.56
CA GLU A 45 6.84 4.13 -22.64
C GLU A 45 7.56 2.82 -22.31
N LYS A 46 8.77 2.92 -21.72
CA LYS A 46 9.52 1.77 -21.22
C LYS A 46 8.79 1.04 -20.08
N GLY A 47 8.10 1.80 -19.22
CA GLY A 47 7.28 1.26 -18.13
C GLY A 47 6.14 0.40 -18.64
N PHE A 48 5.41 0.84 -19.68
CA PHE A 48 4.35 0.04 -20.29
C PHE A 48 4.86 -1.28 -20.87
N PHE A 49 5.96 -1.25 -21.60
CA PHE A 49 6.61 -2.48 -22.08
C PHE A 49 7.03 -3.40 -20.93
N PHE A 50 7.53 -2.81 -19.84
CA PHE A 50 8.02 -3.56 -18.69
C PHE A 50 6.91 -4.29 -17.95
N ILE A 51 5.76 -3.63 -17.69
CA ILE A 51 4.63 -4.28 -17.01
C ILE A 51 4.00 -5.39 -17.84
N GLN A 52 3.94 -5.23 -19.16
CA GLN A 52 3.50 -6.29 -20.05
C GLN A 52 4.41 -7.53 -19.91
N ARG A 53 5.73 -7.30 -19.87
CA ARG A 53 6.68 -8.39 -19.69
C ARG A 53 6.58 -9.04 -18.31
N MET A 54 6.29 -8.26 -17.27
CA MET A 54 6.00 -8.80 -15.93
C MET A 54 4.79 -9.75 -15.95
N GLU A 55 3.69 -9.35 -16.59
CA GLU A 55 2.52 -10.23 -16.71
C GLU A 55 2.80 -11.53 -17.46
N GLU A 56 3.55 -11.46 -18.57
CA GLU A 56 3.96 -12.64 -19.34
C GLU A 56 4.78 -13.63 -18.49
N LEU A 57 5.65 -13.11 -17.64
CA LEU A 57 6.51 -13.90 -16.76
C LEU A 57 5.83 -14.35 -15.46
N GLY A 58 4.57 -14.02 -15.22
CA GLY A 58 3.89 -14.30 -13.96
C GLY A 58 4.45 -13.49 -12.78
N MET A 59 5.10 -12.36 -13.04
CA MET A 59 5.64 -11.50 -11.99
C MET A 59 4.56 -10.54 -11.48
N ILE A 60 4.25 -10.62 -10.19
CA ILE A 60 3.25 -9.75 -9.54
C ILE A 60 3.75 -8.29 -9.56
N ILE A 61 2.91 -7.39 -10.06
CA ILE A 61 3.17 -5.95 -10.05
C ILE A 61 2.75 -5.39 -8.69
N ASP A 62 3.63 -4.64 -8.04
CA ASP A 62 3.36 -3.91 -6.80
C ASP A 62 3.27 -2.41 -7.09
N VAL A 63 2.12 -1.83 -6.75
CA VAL A 63 1.83 -0.41 -6.97
C VAL A 63 2.14 0.48 -5.76
N SER A 64 2.64 -0.09 -4.66
CA SER A 64 3.13 0.72 -3.54
C SER A 64 4.22 1.67 -4.02
N HIS A 65 4.17 2.92 -3.58
CA HIS A 65 5.00 4.05 -4.05
C HIS A 65 4.70 4.59 -5.46
N LEU A 66 3.90 3.92 -6.26
CA LEU A 66 3.56 4.40 -7.60
C LEU A 66 2.62 5.62 -7.51
N SER A 67 2.76 6.58 -8.42
CA SER A 67 1.86 7.73 -8.52
C SER A 67 0.41 7.29 -8.82
N ASP A 68 -0.55 8.16 -8.53
CA ASP A 68 -1.96 7.87 -8.83
C ASP A 68 -2.17 7.63 -10.34
N ALA A 69 -1.51 8.41 -11.21
CA ALA A 69 -1.55 8.17 -12.65
C ALA A 69 -0.96 6.80 -13.01
N GLY A 70 0.20 6.45 -12.46
CA GLY A 70 0.83 5.14 -12.68
C GLY A 70 -0.01 3.98 -12.15
N PHE A 71 -0.72 4.17 -11.03
CA PHE A 71 -1.68 3.19 -10.55
C PHE A 71 -2.78 2.92 -11.60
N TRP A 72 -3.38 3.97 -12.15
CA TRP A 72 -4.41 3.82 -13.18
C TRP A 72 -3.89 3.28 -14.50
N ASP A 73 -2.63 3.57 -14.85
CA ASP A 73 -1.96 2.93 -15.99
C ASP A 73 -1.88 1.41 -15.79
N ILE A 74 -1.51 0.92 -14.59
CA ILE A 74 -1.54 -0.52 -14.27
C ILE A 74 -2.95 -1.08 -14.44
N VAL A 75 -3.97 -0.42 -13.90
CA VAL A 75 -5.37 -0.87 -14.00
C VAL A 75 -5.81 -0.99 -15.46
N GLN A 76 -5.41 -0.07 -16.33
CA GLN A 76 -5.85 -0.03 -17.73
C GLN A 76 -5.09 -1.03 -18.62
N HIS A 77 -3.80 -1.29 -18.33
CA HIS A 77 -2.92 -2.02 -19.25
C HIS A 77 -2.58 -3.44 -18.77
N THR A 78 -3.07 -3.86 -17.60
CA THR A 78 -2.85 -5.22 -17.09
C THR A 78 -4.16 -5.97 -16.89
N LYS A 79 -4.11 -7.30 -16.81
CA LYS A 79 -5.27 -8.17 -16.65
C LYS A 79 -5.18 -9.06 -15.42
N LYS A 80 -3.96 -9.41 -15.00
CA LYS A 80 -3.71 -10.27 -13.85
C LYS A 80 -3.86 -9.52 -12.53
N PRO A 81 -3.99 -10.22 -11.40
CA PRO A 81 -3.91 -9.61 -10.09
C PRO A 81 -2.62 -8.80 -9.91
N PHE A 82 -2.76 -7.63 -9.30
CA PHE A 82 -1.64 -6.81 -8.84
C PHE A 82 -1.85 -6.43 -7.38
N VAL A 83 -0.82 -5.98 -6.69
CA VAL A 83 -0.89 -5.72 -5.25
C VAL A 83 -0.41 -4.31 -4.91
N ALA A 84 -0.87 -3.79 -3.78
CA ALA A 84 -0.21 -2.73 -3.05
C ALA A 84 0.41 -3.36 -1.80
N SER A 85 1.70 -3.66 -1.84
CA SER A 85 2.35 -4.46 -0.78
C SER A 85 2.26 -3.82 0.60
N HIS A 86 2.20 -2.47 0.70
CA HIS A 86 2.15 -1.71 1.95
C HIS A 86 1.48 -0.34 1.76
N SER A 87 0.15 -0.30 1.89
CA SER A 87 -0.66 0.93 1.73
C SER A 87 -1.90 0.88 2.61
N ASN A 88 -2.43 2.06 2.99
CA ASN A 88 -3.63 2.19 3.81
C ASN A 88 -4.76 2.91 3.06
N ALA A 89 -5.85 3.27 3.77
CA ALA A 89 -7.00 3.96 3.20
C ALA A 89 -6.80 5.49 3.25
N ARG A 90 -6.81 6.15 2.08
CA ARG A 90 -6.68 7.61 1.97
C ARG A 90 -7.88 8.35 2.61
N ALA A 91 -9.04 7.72 2.66
CA ALA A 91 -10.22 8.26 3.32
C ALA A 91 -10.06 8.45 4.84
N LEU A 92 -9.13 7.74 5.49
CA LEU A 92 -8.85 7.83 6.92
C LEU A 92 -7.55 8.58 7.25
N CYS A 93 -6.66 8.71 6.28
CA CYS A 93 -5.44 9.52 6.35
C CYS A 93 -5.08 9.96 4.94
N GLY A 94 -5.20 11.25 4.65
CA GLY A 94 -5.07 11.89 3.33
C GLY A 94 -3.66 11.83 2.72
N HIS A 95 -2.79 10.92 3.18
CA HIS A 95 -1.44 10.77 2.67
C HIS A 95 -1.42 10.16 1.26
N CYS A 96 -0.53 10.66 0.38
CA CYS A 96 -0.42 10.19 -1.01
C CYS A 96 -0.03 8.71 -1.15
N ARG A 97 0.65 8.14 -0.13
CA ARG A 97 0.99 6.71 -0.06
C ARG A 97 -0.23 5.82 0.17
N ASN A 98 -1.35 6.39 0.61
CA ASN A 98 -2.59 5.66 0.85
C ASN A 98 -3.46 5.62 -0.40
N LEU A 99 -4.26 4.57 -0.54
CA LEU A 99 -5.15 4.35 -1.68
C LEU A 99 -6.50 5.03 -1.48
N THR A 100 -7.04 5.62 -2.54
CA THR A 100 -8.44 6.06 -2.58
C THR A 100 -9.38 4.86 -2.56
N ASP A 101 -10.66 5.08 -2.23
CA ASP A 101 -11.66 4.01 -2.25
C ASP A 101 -11.81 3.37 -3.64
N ASP A 102 -11.67 4.16 -4.72
CA ASP A 102 -11.71 3.64 -6.08
C ASP A 102 -10.49 2.77 -6.40
N MET A 103 -9.30 3.14 -5.90
CA MET A 103 -8.10 2.32 -6.02
C MET A 103 -8.24 1.01 -5.25
N ILE A 104 -8.80 1.05 -4.03
CA ILE A 104 -9.08 -0.16 -3.23
C ILE A 104 -10.03 -1.09 -4.00
N ARG A 105 -11.11 -0.55 -4.59
CA ARG A 105 -12.04 -1.32 -5.44
C ARG A 105 -11.35 -1.91 -6.66
N ALA A 106 -10.44 -1.17 -7.29
CA ALA A 106 -9.70 -1.63 -8.47
C ALA A 106 -8.76 -2.80 -8.14
N VAL A 107 -8.00 -2.72 -7.03
CA VAL A 107 -7.17 -3.84 -6.55
C VAL A 107 -8.03 -5.06 -6.25
N ALA A 108 -9.11 -4.87 -5.48
CA ALA A 108 -10.03 -5.95 -5.12
C ALA A 108 -10.71 -6.59 -6.35
N GLY A 109 -11.18 -5.77 -7.29
CA GLY A 109 -11.83 -6.22 -8.52
C GLY A 109 -10.91 -7.03 -9.45
N ARG A 110 -9.59 -6.86 -9.32
CA ARG A 110 -8.57 -7.66 -10.03
C ARG A 110 -8.11 -8.89 -9.23
N GLY A 111 -8.73 -9.19 -8.09
CA GLY A 111 -8.28 -10.28 -7.23
C GLY A 111 -6.97 -9.98 -6.50
N GLY A 112 -6.52 -8.73 -6.49
CA GLY A 112 -5.31 -8.32 -5.80
C GLY A 112 -5.44 -8.23 -4.29
N VAL A 113 -4.36 -7.82 -3.62
CA VAL A 113 -4.29 -7.64 -2.17
C VAL A 113 -3.57 -6.35 -1.82
N ILE A 114 -4.06 -5.68 -0.79
CA ILE A 114 -3.45 -4.49 -0.19
C ILE A 114 -2.87 -4.89 1.16
N GLY A 115 -1.57 -4.72 1.34
CA GLY A 115 -0.90 -4.94 2.61
C GLY A 115 -1.11 -3.76 3.56
N LEU A 116 -1.67 -4.00 4.73
CA LEU A 116 -1.87 -3.00 5.78
C LEU A 116 -0.49 -2.49 6.27
N ASN A 117 -0.22 -1.22 6.04
CA ASN A 117 1.04 -0.59 6.45
C ASN A 117 0.95 -0.12 7.91
N PHE A 118 2.03 -0.30 8.69
CA PHE A 118 2.07 0.02 10.11
C PHE A 118 2.67 1.40 10.41
N TYR A 119 3.06 2.17 9.41
CA TYR A 119 3.64 3.49 9.62
C TYR A 119 2.63 4.49 10.15
N GLY A 120 2.91 5.11 11.30
CA GLY A 120 2.00 6.04 11.98
C GLY A 120 1.54 7.20 11.11
N CYS A 121 2.43 7.76 10.28
CA CYS A 121 2.08 8.85 9.37
C CYS A 121 1.11 8.44 8.24
N PHE A 122 0.94 7.15 7.96
CA PHE A 122 -0.05 6.65 7.00
C PHE A 122 -1.34 6.18 7.68
N LEU A 123 -1.35 6.15 9.02
CA LEU A 123 -2.49 5.76 9.84
C LEU A 123 -3.27 6.94 10.41
N ASN A 124 -2.63 8.09 10.60
CA ASN A 124 -3.22 9.24 11.30
C ASN A 124 -3.30 10.48 10.40
N GLU A 125 -4.39 11.24 10.50
CA GLU A 125 -4.59 12.49 9.72
C GLU A 125 -3.74 13.67 10.20
N THR A 126 -3.28 13.62 11.44
CA THR A 126 -2.44 14.64 12.07
C THR A 126 -1.01 14.19 12.08
N ASN A 127 -0.06 15.10 12.37
CA ASN A 127 1.37 14.80 12.57
C ASN A 127 1.65 13.81 13.74
N ASP A 128 0.70 12.93 14.03
CA ASP A 128 0.81 11.83 14.99
C ASP A 128 1.50 10.64 14.30
N SER A 129 2.79 10.49 14.54
CA SER A 129 3.59 9.38 14.01
C SER A 129 3.44 8.07 14.80
N HIS A 130 2.56 8.03 15.81
CA HIS A 130 2.33 6.81 16.59
C HIS A 130 1.61 5.75 15.78
N SER A 131 2.25 4.62 15.64
CA SER A 131 1.66 3.43 15.02
C SER A 131 0.84 2.66 16.06
N ARG A 132 -0.50 2.82 16.03
CA ARG A 132 -1.39 2.18 16.99
C ARG A 132 -2.24 1.10 16.35
N VAL A 133 -2.33 -0.05 17.02
CA VAL A 133 -3.15 -1.20 16.58
C VAL A 133 -4.61 -0.80 16.35
N ALA A 134 -5.17 0.07 17.18
CA ALA A 134 -6.54 0.57 16.99
C ALA A 134 -6.72 1.31 15.66
N ARG A 135 -5.70 2.09 15.22
CA ARG A 135 -5.73 2.77 13.91
C ARG A 135 -5.56 1.79 12.76
N MET A 136 -4.68 0.80 12.92
CA MET A 136 -4.54 -0.29 11.94
C MET A 136 -5.88 -1.02 11.75
N ALA A 137 -6.58 -1.36 12.84
CA ALA A 137 -7.89 -2.00 12.79
C ALA A 137 -8.96 -1.12 12.11
N ALA A 138 -8.92 0.21 12.32
CA ALA A 138 -9.83 1.14 11.65
C ALA A 138 -9.60 1.15 10.13
N HIS A 139 -8.34 1.25 9.68
CA HIS A 139 -7.98 1.15 8.26
C HIS A 139 -8.37 -0.20 7.66
N ALA A 140 -8.09 -1.30 8.36
CA ALA A 140 -8.48 -2.64 7.95
C ALA A 140 -9.99 -2.74 7.76
N ARG A 141 -10.80 -2.26 8.71
CA ARG A 141 -12.27 -2.26 8.61
C ARG A 141 -12.77 -1.46 7.43
N HIS A 142 -12.20 -0.27 7.19
CA HIS A 142 -12.56 0.55 6.03
C HIS A 142 -12.24 -0.17 4.71
N MET A 143 -11.04 -0.73 4.59
CA MET A 143 -10.62 -1.44 3.37
C MET A 143 -11.47 -2.68 3.10
N LEU A 144 -11.85 -3.46 4.14
CA LEU A 144 -12.77 -4.57 3.98
C LEU A 144 -14.17 -4.11 3.55
N LYS A 145 -14.66 -2.99 4.08
CA LYS A 145 -15.95 -2.41 3.68
C LYS A 145 -15.98 -1.99 2.21
N VAL A 146 -14.86 -1.46 1.70
CA VAL A 146 -14.74 -0.93 0.33
C VAL A 146 -14.42 -2.03 -0.69
N GLY A 147 -13.46 -2.90 -0.39
CA GLY A 147 -12.91 -3.89 -1.31
C GLY A 147 -13.34 -5.34 -1.02
N GLY A 148 -14.05 -5.58 0.10
CA GLY A 148 -14.46 -6.94 0.51
C GLY A 148 -13.36 -7.70 1.26
N SER A 149 -13.72 -8.88 1.80
CA SER A 149 -12.85 -9.67 2.69
C SER A 149 -11.60 -10.25 2.02
N GLY A 150 -11.56 -10.27 0.69
CA GLY A 150 -10.44 -10.81 -0.10
C GLY A 150 -9.33 -9.82 -0.42
N CYS A 151 -9.48 -8.53 -0.10
CA CYS A 151 -8.58 -7.49 -0.59
C CYS A 151 -7.44 -7.10 0.36
N LEU A 152 -7.43 -7.56 1.61
CA LEU A 152 -6.50 -7.10 2.63
C LEU A 152 -5.53 -8.19 3.06
N GLY A 153 -4.27 -7.82 3.24
CA GLY A 153 -3.20 -8.64 3.80
C GLY A 153 -2.32 -7.85 4.76
N LEU A 154 -1.18 -8.40 5.12
CA LEU A 154 -0.16 -7.74 5.95
C LEU A 154 0.90 -7.09 5.06
N GLY A 155 1.27 -5.86 5.38
CA GLY A 155 2.31 -5.08 4.72
C GLY A 155 3.00 -4.18 5.72
N SER A 156 3.53 -4.75 6.81
CA SER A 156 4.02 -4.04 7.99
C SER A 156 5.04 -2.95 7.72
N ASP A 157 5.90 -3.18 6.73
CA ASP A 157 6.99 -2.27 6.36
C ASP A 157 8.03 -2.09 7.50
N PHE A 158 8.23 -3.11 8.34
CA PHE A 158 9.06 -3.02 9.56
C PHE A 158 10.46 -2.45 9.32
N ASP A 159 11.10 -2.82 8.23
CA ASP A 159 12.47 -2.37 7.92
C ASP A 159 12.51 -0.98 7.25
N GLY A 160 11.36 -0.48 6.80
CA GLY A 160 11.21 0.80 6.08
C GLY A 160 10.60 1.93 6.90
N ILE A 161 10.15 1.66 8.13
CA ILE A 161 9.45 2.63 8.98
C ILE A 161 10.18 2.91 10.29
N SER A 162 9.86 4.05 10.89
CA SER A 162 10.41 4.48 12.17
C SER A 162 9.34 5.18 13.00
N GLY A 163 9.68 5.55 14.24
CA GLY A 163 8.78 6.23 15.16
C GLY A 163 8.32 5.33 16.31
N GLU A 164 7.25 5.73 16.97
CA GLU A 164 6.69 4.96 18.10
C GLU A 164 5.74 3.88 17.58
N LEU A 165 6.26 2.66 17.45
CA LEU A 165 5.51 1.52 16.95
C LEU A 165 4.95 0.69 18.12
N GLU A 166 3.62 0.50 18.17
CA GLU A 166 2.99 -0.40 19.14
C GLU A 166 3.35 -1.86 18.85
N ILE A 167 3.55 -2.21 17.56
CA ILE A 167 4.11 -3.48 17.10
C ILE A 167 5.48 -3.18 16.49
N GLN A 168 6.55 -3.52 17.19
CA GLN A 168 7.91 -3.16 16.79
C GLN A 168 8.51 -4.15 15.77
N ASP A 169 8.12 -5.41 15.85
CA ASP A 169 8.61 -6.49 15.01
C ASP A 169 7.60 -7.65 14.94
N CYS A 170 7.93 -8.68 14.17
CA CYS A 170 7.06 -9.83 13.93
C CYS A 170 6.76 -10.65 15.19
N SER A 171 7.59 -10.59 16.24
CA SER A 171 7.34 -11.32 17.50
C SER A 171 6.12 -10.76 18.26
N GLN A 172 5.70 -9.53 17.95
CA GLN A 172 4.59 -8.83 18.58
C GLN A 172 3.28 -8.86 17.77
N MET A 173 3.23 -9.61 16.67
CA MET A 173 2.05 -9.68 15.78
C MET A 173 0.77 -10.13 16.48
N GLN A 174 0.89 -10.84 17.61
CA GLN A 174 -0.26 -11.19 18.45
C GLN A 174 -1.07 -9.96 18.89
N LYS A 175 -0.43 -8.81 19.10
CA LYS A 175 -1.11 -7.54 19.42
C LYS A 175 -2.09 -7.11 18.32
N LEU A 176 -1.73 -7.35 17.04
CA LEU A 176 -2.63 -7.05 15.92
C LEU A 176 -3.86 -7.97 15.98
N VAL A 177 -3.66 -9.27 16.18
CA VAL A 177 -4.76 -10.24 16.27
C VAL A 177 -5.75 -9.81 17.36
N GLU A 178 -5.26 -9.57 18.58
CA GLU A 178 -6.07 -9.10 19.71
C GLU A 178 -6.78 -7.77 19.42
N GLY A 179 -6.11 -6.86 18.69
CA GLY A 179 -6.69 -5.59 18.29
C GLY A 179 -7.82 -5.74 17.25
N LEU A 180 -7.65 -6.64 16.31
CA LEU A 180 -8.70 -6.98 15.34
C LEU A 180 -9.89 -7.67 16.03
N GLU A 181 -9.66 -8.58 16.98
CA GLU A 181 -10.71 -9.20 17.77
C GLU A 181 -11.50 -8.16 18.59
N ARG A 182 -10.81 -7.24 19.29
CA ARG A 182 -11.44 -6.11 20.00
C ARG A 182 -12.25 -5.20 19.07
N ALA A 183 -11.84 -5.08 17.81
CA ALA A 183 -12.56 -4.33 16.76
C ALA A 183 -13.65 -5.18 16.07
N HIS A 184 -14.00 -6.33 16.64
CA HIS A 184 -15.06 -7.23 16.16
C HIS A 184 -14.85 -7.79 14.75
N PHE A 185 -13.59 -8.06 14.35
CA PHE A 185 -13.32 -8.87 13.18
C PHE A 185 -13.63 -10.34 13.49
N THR A 186 -14.24 -11.02 12.55
CA THR A 186 -14.47 -12.47 12.65
C THR A 186 -13.16 -13.24 12.51
N GLY A 187 -13.09 -14.45 13.04
CA GLY A 187 -11.90 -15.30 12.88
C GLY A 187 -11.54 -15.53 11.40
N THR A 188 -12.53 -15.65 10.52
CA THR A 188 -12.30 -15.79 9.07
C THR A 188 -11.70 -14.52 8.46
N GLU A 189 -12.18 -13.33 8.84
CA GLU A 189 -11.58 -12.08 8.38
C GLU A 189 -10.13 -11.94 8.84
N ILE A 190 -9.84 -12.30 10.09
CA ILE A 190 -8.48 -12.27 10.65
C ILE A 190 -7.56 -13.23 9.90
N GLU A 191 -7.96 -14.49 9.68
CA GLU A 191 -7.17 -15.44 8.89
C GLU A 191 -6.95 -14.98 7.45
N ASN A 192 -7.96 -14.37 6.83
CA ASN A 192 -7.85 -13.81 5.49
C ASN A 192 -6.78 -12.70 5.44
N ILE A 193 -6.76 -11.80 6.43
CA ILE A 193 -5.77 -10.73 6.55
C ILE A 193 -4.37 -11.30 6.80
N LEU A 194 -4.26 -12.27 7.71
CA LEU A 194 -2.96 -12.78 8.14
C LEU A 194 -2.21 -13.55 7.04
N TRP A 195 -2.93 -14.33 6.21
CA TRP A 195 -2.24 -15.18 5.24
C TRP A 195 -3.07 -15.63 4.03
N ARG A 196 -4.39 -15.89 4.16
CA ARG A 196 -5.17 -16.55 3.10
C ARG A 196 -5.22 -15.71 1.82
N ASN A 197 -5.44 -14.41 1.94
CA ASN A 197 -5.55 -13.52 0.78
C ASN A 197 -4.24 -13.43 0.01
N VAL A 198 -3.11 -13.30 0.69
CA VAL A 198 -1.79 -13.26 0.05
C VAL A 198 -1.49 -14.59 -0.62
N MET A 199 -1.74 -15.70 0.06
CA MET A 199 -1.52 -17.04 -0.50
C MET A 199 -2.41 -17.34 -1.71
N ARG A 200 -3.62 -16.77 -1.76
CA ARG A 200 -4.48 -16.86 -2.95
C ARG A 200 -3.82 -16.17 -4.15
N VAL A 201 -3.32 -14.95 -3.99
CA VAL A 201 -2.65 -14.23 -5.08
C VAL A 201 -1.42 -15.00 -5.57
N TYR A 202 -0.59 -15.51 -4.67
CA TYR A 202 0.57 -16.31 -5.07
C TYR A 202 0.17 -17.57 -5.86
N ARG A 203 -0.87 -18.31 -5.43
CA ARG A 203 -1.34 -19.51 -6.15
C ARG A 203 -1.94 -19.20 -7.52
N GLU A 204 -2.52 -18.02 -7.69
CA GLU A 204 -3.10 -17.57 -8.95
C GLU A 204 -2.03 -17.12 -9.95
N MET A 205 -0.90 -16.61 -9.45
CA MET A 205 0.16 -16.05 -10.28
C MET A 205 1.29 -17.03 -10.60
N LEU A 206 1.48 -18.06 -9.79
CA LEU A 206 2.50 -19.10 -9.97
C LEU A 206 1.93 -20.37 -10.59
#